data_e63d9f186ef317904c2efe76c23815e8
#
_entry.id   e63d9f186ef317904c2efe76c23815e8
#
_cell.length_a   1.000
_cell.length_b   1.000
_cell.length_c   1.000
_cell.angle_alpha   90.00
_cell.angle_beta   90.00
_cell.angle_gamma   90.00
#
_symmetry.space_group_name_H-M   'P 1'
#
loop_
_entity.id
_entity.type
_entity.pdbx_description
1 polymer ?
#
loop_
_entity_poly.entity_id
_entity_poly.type
_entity_poly.pdbx_seq_one_letter_code
_entity_poly.pdbx_strand_id
1 'polypeptide(L)'
;MLQSNTENRRVVLARRPQGLPDTETLRLESSDIPASNSGEMLLRTKFLSLDPYMRGRMNDAKSYAEPVKIREVMTGQVVAQVVTSNLDGFAEGDLVLSGSGWQDYAISNGEQVINIGKDPINPSWSLGSRFIDL
;
A
#
# COMPACT_ATOMS: atom_id res chain seq x y z
N MET A 1 19.79 5.35 8.32
CA MET A 1 19.36 4.61 9.40
C MET A 1 17.92 4.52 9.43
N LEU A 2 17.49 3.47 9.79
CA LEU A 2 16.13 3.32 9.89
C LEU A 2 15.70 3.42 11.27
N GLN A 3 14.78 4.26 11.49
CA GLN A 3 14.11 4.23 12.72
C GLN A 3 13.18 3.07 12.74
N SER A 4 13.08 2.40 13.84
CA SER A 4 12.04 1.45 14.00
C SER A 4 10.73 2.22 14.02
N ASN A 5 9.90 2.00 13.03
CA ASN A 5 8.58 2.58 13.00
C ASN A 5 7.72 1.91 14.03
N THR A 6 7.23 2.68 14.99
CA THR A 6 6.26 2.21 15.95
C THR A 6 4.84 2.57 15.54
N GLU A 7 4.70 3.26 14.43
CA GLU A 7 3.41 3.73 13.92
C GLU A 7 3.26 3.40 12.45
N ASN A 8 2.03 3.20 12.04
CA ASN A 8 1.67 3.04 10.64
C ASN A 8 1.30 4.42 10.09
N ARG A 9 2.16 4.98 9.24
CA ARG A 9 1.86 6.23 8.55
C ARG A 9 1.01 5.90 7.33
N ARG A 10 -0.08 6.64 7.18
CA ARG A 10 -1.03 6.43 6.10
C ARG A 10 -1.34 7.74 5.41
N VAL A 11 -1.41 7.72 4.09
CA VAL A 11 -1.88 8.88 3.32
C VAL A 11 -3.31 8.59 2.92
N VAL A 12 -4.22 9.41 3.41
CA VAL A 12 -5.66 9.22 3.19
C VAL A 12 -6.20 10.31 2.28
N LEU A 13 -7.30 9.99 1.60
CA LEU A 13 -8.02 10.99 0.81
C LEU A 13 -8.81 11.87 1.77
N ALA A 14 -8.40 13.13 1.92
CA ALA A 14 -9.03 14.05 2.86
C ALA A 14 -10.24 14.74 2.24
N ARG A 15 -10.17 15.04 0.94
CA ARG A 15 -11.30 15.59 0.20
C ARG A 15 -11.13 15.28 -1.28
N ARG A 16 -12.22 15.38 -2.04
CA ARG A 16 -12.16 15.12 -3.48
C ARG A 16 -11.64 16.35 -4.20
N PRO A 17 -10.63 16.21 -5.07
CA PRO A 17 -10.10 17.34 -5.80
C PRO A 17 -11.03 17.74 -6.95
N GLN A 18 -11.04 19.02 -7.25
CA GLN A 18 -11.68 19.54 -8.45
C GLN A 18 -10.57 20.00 -9.37
N GLY A 19 -10.24 19.18 -10.39
CA GLY A 19 -9.08 19.41 -11.22
C GLY A 19 -7.84 18.77 -10.63
N LEU A 20 -6.74 19.49 -10.53
CA LEU A 20 -5.51 18.94 -9.97
C LEU A 20 -5.61 18.81 -8.45
N PRO A 21 -5.07 17.72 -7.89
CA PRO A 21 -4.98 17.61 -6.44
C PRO A 21 -4.10 18.72 -5.86
N ASP A 22 -4.46 19.17 -4.66
CA ASP A 22 -3.71 20.19 -3.94
C ASP A 22 -3.28 19.67 -2.57
N THR A 23 -2.70 20.54 -1.75
CA THR A 23 -2.16 20.14 -0.45
C THR A 23 -3.25 19.69 0.52
N GLU A 24 -4.52 19.96 0.26
CA GLU A 24 -5.62 19.56 1.13
C GLU A 24 -6.34 18.32 0.63
N THR A 25 -6.00 17.82 -0.56
CA THR A 25 -6.59 16.61 -1.13
C THR A 25 -6.20 15.38 -0.34
N LEU A 26 -4.95 15.29 0.06
CA LEU A 26 -4.41 14.15 0.78
C LEU A 26 -3.92 14.59 2.16
N ARG A 27 -3.99 13.68 3.12
CA ARG A 27 -3.54 13.96 4.48
C ARG A 27 -2.75 12.80 5.02
N LEU A 28 -1.63 13.11 5.69
CA LEU A 28 -0.84 12.10 6.39
C LEU A 28 -1.43 11.88 7.78
N GLU A 29 -1.72 10.63 8.09
CA GLU A 29 -2.21 10.22 9.41
C GLU A 29 -1.33 9.10 9.93
N SER A 30 -1.26 8.97 11.25
CA SER A 30 -0.55 7.87 11.90
C SER A 30 -1.51 7.09 12.77
N SER A 31 -1.29 5.78 12.82
CA SER A 31 -2.05 4.89 13.69
C SER A 31 -1.13 3.80 14.20
N ASP A 32 -1.62 2.95 15.10
CA ASP A 32 -0.83 1.83 15.57
C ASP A 32 -0.59 0.85 14.43
N ILE A 33 0.54 0.15 14.50
CA ILE A 33 0.82 -0.92 13.54
C ILE A 33 -0.17 -2.05 13.83
N PRO A 34 -0.95 -2.49 12.82
CA PRO A 34 -1.91 -3.55 13.06
C PRO A 34 -1.23 -4.88 13.33
N ALA A 35 -1.90 -5.77 14.03
CA ALA A 35 -1.43 -7.12 14.28
C ALA A 35 -2.18 -8.10 13.39
N SER A 36 -1.45 -9.07 12.81
CA SER A 36 -2.07 -10.09 11.98
C SER A 36 -2.74 -11.16 12.84
N ASN A 37 -3.90 -11.60 12.40
CA ASN A 37 -4.63 -12.70 13.02
C ASN A 37 -4.41 -13.99 12.24
N SER A 38 -5.09 -15.06 12.65
CA SER A 38 -5.04 -16.32 11.93
C SER A 38 -5.49 -16.10 10.46
N GLY A 39 -4.74 -16.67 9.53
CA GLY A 39 -5.03 -16.52 8.10
C GLY A 39 -4.66 -15.17 7.52
N GLU A 40 -3.85 -14.39 8.25
CA GLU A 40 -3.42 -13.06 7.81
C GLU A 40 -1.92 -12.90 7.94
N MET A 41 -1.39 -11.93 7.21
CA MET A 41 0.02 -11.54 7.32
C MET A 41 0.12 -10.01 7.45
N LEU A 42 1.21 -9.56 8.09
CA LEU A 42 1.54 -8.14 8.19
C LEU A 42 2.57 -7.81 7.13
N LEU A 43 2.29 -6.81 6.33
CA LEU A 43 3.16 -6.35 5.25
C LEU A 43 3.74 -4.99 5.59
N ARG A 44 5.02 -4.78 5.25
CA ARG A 44 5.67 -3.48 5.30
C ARG A 44 5.99 -3.01 3.90
N THR A 45 5.48 -1.84 3.53
CA THR A 45 5.67 -1.29 2.20
C THR A 45 7.13 -0.89 1.97
N LYS A 46 7.69 -1.30 0.83
CA LYS A 46 9.05 -0.95 0.41
C LYS A 46 9.04 0.04 -0.72
N PHE A 47 8.20 -0.17 -1.73
CA PHE A 47 8.10 0.68 -2.91
C PHE A 47 6.62 0.91 -3.22
N LEU A 48 6.30 2.12 -3.62
CA LEU A 48 4.95 2.51 -4.01
C LEU A 48 4.95 2.97 -5.46
N SER A 49 4.05 2.42 -6.27
CA SER A 49 3.86 2.86 -7.65
C SER A 49 2.94 4.07 -7.69
N LEU A 50 3.31 5.08 -8.49
CA LEU A 50 2.46 6.23 -8.74
C LEU A 50 1.97 6.15 -10.18
N ASP A 51 0.67 6.00 -10.35
CA ASP A 51 0.05 5.77 -11.66
C ASP A 51 -1.08 6.75 -11.92
N PRO A 52 -1.30 7.14 -13.18
CA PRO A 52 -2.34 8.14 -13.51
C PRO A 52 -3.76 7.75 -13.09
N TYR A 53 -4.08 6.46 -13.04
CA TYR A 53 -5.42 6.02 -12.65
C TYR A 53 -5.80 6.48 -11.24
N MET A 54 -4.82 6.74 -10.40
CA MET A 54 -5.05 7.15 -9.01
C MET A 54 -5.86 8.43 -8.92
N ARG A 55 -5.64 9.35 -9.86
CA ARG A 55 -6.41 10.60 -9.87
C ARG A 55 -7.91 10.33 -10.05
N GLY A 56 -8.26 9.40 -10.95
CA GLY A 56 -9.66 9.03 -11.16
C GLY A 56 -10.30 8.39 -9.94
N ARG A 57 -9.52 7.67 -9.15
CA ARG A 57 -10.02 7.02 -7.93
C ARG A 57 -10.33 8.02 -6.82
N MET A 58 -9.89 9.27 -6.94
CA MET A 58 -10.22 10.34 -5.98
C MET A 58 -11.59 10.95 -6.23
N ASN A 59 -12.19 10.70 -7.38
CA ASN A 59 -13.52 11.22 -7.72
C ASN A 59 -14.61 10.33 -7.14
N ASP A 60 -15.80 10.92 -6.95
CA ASP A 60 -16.96 10.16 -6.49
C ASP A 60 -17.69 9.45 -7.62
N ALA A 61 -17.18 9.53 -8.83
CA ALA A 61 -17.80 8.89 -9.98
C ALA A 61 -17.28 7.46 -10.10
N LYS A 62 -18.21 6.51 -10.22
CA LYS A 62 -17.85 5.11 -10.38
C LYS A 62 -17.33 4.89 -11.81
N SER A 63 -16.17 4.27 -11.90
CA SER A 63 -15.56 3.89 -13.16
C SER A 63 -15.49 2.37 -13.19
N TYR A 64 -14.46 1.79 -13.81
CA TYR A 64 -14.25 0.35 -13.77
C TYR A 64 -13.77 -0.13 -12.39
N ALA A 65 -13.48 0.76 -11.48
CA ALA A 65 -13.07 0.45 -10.12
C ALA A 65 -13.78 1.36 -9.13
N GLU A 66 -13.95 0.90 -7.90
CA GLU A 66 -14.59 1.69 -6.87
C GLU A 66 -13.72 2.90 -6.53
N PRO A 67 -14.32 4.08 -6.30
CA PRO A 67 -13.55 5.23 -5.86
C PRO A 67 -13.03 5.05 -4.44
N VAL A 68 -11.95 5.76 -4.11
CA VAL A 68 -11.46 5.82 -2.74
C VAL A 68 -12.42 6.68 -1.95
N LYS A 69 -12.81 6.21 -0.77
CA LYS A 69 -13.71 6.97 0.11
C LYS A 69 -12.91 8.01 0.89
N ILE A 70 -13.60 9.07 1.28
CA ILE A 70 -12.99 10.09 2.15
C ILE A 70 -12.52 9.44 3.44
N ARG A 71 -11.30 9.77 3.88
CA ARG A 71 -10.62 9.25 5.07
C ARG A 71 -10.08 7.83 4.91
N GLU A 72 -10.24 7.23 3.74
CA GLU A 72 -9.59 5.95 3.47
C GLU A 72 -8.19 6.15 2.90
N VAL A 73 -7.34 5.14 3.10
CA VAL A 73 -6.00 5.13 2.54
C VAL A 73 -6.07 5.22 1.02
N MET A 74 -5.26 6.09 0.45
CA MET A 74 -5.21 6.24 -0.99
C MET A 74 -4.75 4.94 -1.64
N THR A 75 -5.44 4.55 -2.71
CA THR A 75 -5.13 3.31 -3.42
C THR A 75 -3.76 3.36 -4.09
N GLY A 76 -3.12 2.21 -4.21
CA GLY A 76 -1.87 2.09 -4.91
C GLY A 76 -1.30 0.69 -4.84
N GLN A 77 -0.57 0.30 -5.87
CA GLN A 77 0.17 -0.94 -5.87
C GLN A 77 1.54 -0.75 -5.23
N VAL A 78 1.96 -1.73 -4.44
CA VAL A 78 3.21 -1.65 -3.71
C VAL A 78 3.99 -2.96 -3.85
N VAL A 79 5.31 -2.87 -3.67
CA VAL A 79 6.12 -4.00 -3.28
C VAL A 79 6.27 -3.92 -1.78
N ALA A 80 5.91 -4.97 -1.08
CA ALA A 80 5.96 -5.02 0.36
C ALA A 80 6.71 -6.26 0.82
N GLN A 81 7.21 -6.21 2.05
CA GLN A 81 7.88 -7.35 2.67
C GLN A 81 7.00 -7.91 3.78
N VAL A 82 6.90 -9.23 3.85
CA VAL A 82 6.17 -9.91 4.91
C VAL A 82 6.95 -9.76 6.21
N VAL A 83 6.35 -9.13 7.20
CA VAL A 83 6.93 -8.94 8.53
C VAL A 83 6.62 -10.13 9.42
N THR A 84 5.34 -10.49 9.50
CA THR A 84 4.86 -11.68 10.19
C THR A 84 3.81 -12.36 9.33
N SER A 85 3.69 -13.67 9.43
CA SER A 85 2.73 -14.40 8.62
C SER A 85 2.08 -15.53 9.41
N ASN A 86 0.76 -15.56 9.35
CA ASN A 86 -0.05 -16.70 9.78
C ASN A 86 -0.79 -17.28 8.57
N LEU A 87 -0.20 -17.12 7.39
CA LEU A 87 -0.83 -17.47 6.12
C LEU A 87 0.10 -18.39 5.33
N ASP A 88 -0.44 -19.52 4.87
CA ASP A 88 0.33 -20.46 4.06
C ASP A 88 0.70 -19.83 2.72
N GLY A 89 1.90 -20.14 2.24
CA GLY A 89 2.40 -19.63 0.97
C GLY A 89 3.14 -18.30 1.08
N PHE A 90 3.16 -17.71 2.27
CA PHE A 90 3.87 -16.47 2.55
C PHE A 90 4.67 -16.62 3.83
N ALA A 91 5.96 -16.33 3.77
CA ALA A 91 6.85 -16.45 4.92
C ALA A 91 7.49 -15.11 5.24
N GLU A 92 7.90 -14.93 6.48
CA GLU A 92 8.61 -13.72 6.90
C GLU A 92 9.81 -13.49 5.99
N GLY A 93 9.97 -12.25 5.53
CA GLY A 93 11.02 -11.87 4.61
C GLY A 93 10.65 -11.96 3.13
N ASP A 94 9.57 -12.63 2.77
CA ASP A 94 9.13 -12.68 1.38
C ASP A 94 8.73 -11.28 0.89
N LEU A 95 9.01 -11.00 -0.38
CA LEU A 95 8.53 -9.81 -1.04
C LEU A 95 7.29 -10.15 -1.85
N VAL A 96 6.34 -9.23 -1.85
CA VAL A 96 5.05 -9.45 -2.50
C VAL A 96 4.62 -8.21 -3.25
N LEU A 97 3.81 -8.41 -4.31
CA LEU A 97 3.07 -7.33 -4.95
C LEU A 97 1.69 -7.29 -4.31
N SER A 98 1.29 -6.12 -3.86
CA SER A 98 0.02 -5.95 -3.15
C SER A 98 -0.62 -4.62 -3.49
N GLY A 99 -1.94 -4.54 -3.40
CA GLY A 99 -2.69 -3.30 -3.54
C GLY A 99 -2.94 -2.60 -2.21
N SER A 100 -2.00 -2.68 -1.29
CA SER A 100 -2.17 -2.17 0.08
C SER A 100 -2.31 -0.65 0.18
N GLY A 101 -1.91 0.08 -0.85
CA GLY A 101 -2.08 1.52 -0.87
C GLY A 101 -0.96 2.28 -0.14
N TRP A 102 -1.22 3.54 0.11
CA TRP A 102 -0.24 4.49 0.63
C TRP A 102 -0.15 4.41 2.15
N GLN A 103 0.47 3.36 2.64
CA GLN A 103 0.69 3.18 4.08
C GLN A 103 1.94 2.34 4.34
N ASP A 104 2.55 2.51 5.51
CA ASP A 104 3.77 1.77 5.87
C ASP A 104 3.49 0.29 6.09
N TYR A 105 2.37 -0.03 6.74
CA TYR A 105 2.01 -1.39 7.10
C TYR A 105 0.58 -1.69 6.69
N ALA A 106 0.31 -2.93 6.34
CA ALA A 106 -1.03 -3.37 6.01
C ALA A 106 -1.21 -4.83 6.40
N ILE A 107 -2.45 -5.19 6.72
CA ILE A 107 -2.84 -6.58 6.92
C ILE A 107 -3.39 -7.12 5.61
N SER A 108 -3.01 -8.33 5.26
CA SER A 108 -3.49 -8.98 4.05
C SER A 108 -3.84 -10.44 4.33
N ASN A 109 -4.90 -10.90 3.67
CA ASN A 109 -5.27 -12.32 3.69
C ASN A 109 -4.73 -13.08 2.48
N GLY A 110 -3.87 -12.44 1.68
CA GLY A 110 -3.26 -13.04 0.50
C GLY A 110 -4.06 -12.90 -0.78
N GLU A 111 -5.30 -12.39 -0.73
CA GLU A 111 -6.09 -12.19 -1.95
C GLU A 111 -5.43 -11.14 -2.83
N GLN A 112 -5.29 -11.48 -4.12
CA GLN A 112 -4.70 -10.60 -5.13
C GLN A 112 -3.27 -10.16 -4.78
N VAL A 113 -2.57 -10.95 -3.97
CA VAL A 113 -1.18 -10.71 -3.61
C VAL A 113 -0.31 -11.74 -4.32
N ILE A 114 0.76 -11.28 -4.94
CA ILE A 114 1.70 -12.12 -5.67
C ILE A 114 3.00 -12.20 -4.90
N ASN A 115 3.41 -13.41 -4.53
CA ASN A 115 4.69 -13.63 -3.87
C ASN A 115 5.80 -13.65 -4.90
N ILE A 116 6.75 -12.72 -4.81
CA ILE A 116 7.87 -12.62 -5.75
C ILE A 116 9.19 -13.12 -5.13
N GLY A 117 9.14 -13.70 -3.94
CA GLY A 117 10.28 -14.33 -3.30
C GLY A 117 11.07 -13.40 -2.40
N LYS A 118 12.14 -13.94 -1.81
CA LYS A 118 12.91 -13.19 -0.81
C LYS A 118 13.98 -12.29 -1.42
N ASP A 119 14.39 -12.55 -2.63
CA ASP A 119 15.61 -11.95 -3.17
C ASP A 119 15.52 -11.70 -4.66
N PRO A 120 14.51 -10.96 -5.12
CA PRO A 120 14.47 -10.59 -6.54
C PRO A 120 15.61 -9.63 -6.86
N ILE A 121 16.07 -9.65 -8.10
CA ILE A 121 17.19 -8.83 -8.53
C ILE A 121 16.90 -7.34 -8.34
N ASN A 122 15.69 -6.93 -8.69
CA ASN A 122 15.25 -5.55 -8.45
C ASN A 122 13.75 -5.54 -8.23
N PRO A 123 13.29 -5.52 -6.97
CA PRO A 123 11.86 -5.60 -6.67
C PRO A 123 11.03 -4.48 -7.27
N SER A 124 11.62 -3.30 -7.46
CA SER A 124 10.85 -2.17 -8.01
C SER A 124 10.45 -2.39 -9.46
N TRP A 125 11.14 -3.26 -10.20
CA TRP A 125 10.79 -3.57 -11.59
C TRP A 125 9.38 -4.17 -11.70
N SER A 126 8.91 -4.81 -10.65
CA SER A 126 7.57 -5.39 -10.64
C SER A 126 6.48 -4.34 -10.66
N LEU A 127 6.80 -3.09 -10.33
CA LEU A 127 5.86 -1.96 -10.36
C LEU A 127 5.97 -1.14 -11.63
N GLY A 128 6.93 -1.44 -12.52
CA GLY A 128 7.17 -0.64 -13.71
C GLY A 128 8.11 0.53 -13.43
N SER A 129 7.98 1.61 -14.20
CA SER A 129 8.93 2.72 -14.13
C SER A 129 8.54 3.84 -13.17
N ARG A 130 7.35 3.78 -12.57
CA ARG A 130 6.85 4.84 -11.70
C ARG A 130 6.68 4.29 -10.29
N PHE A 131 7.63 4.60 -9.43
CA PHE A 131 7.58 4.13 -8.06
C PHE A 131 8.29 5.11 -7.12
N ILE A 132 7.97 5.00 -5.84
CA ILE A 132 8.65 5.70 -4.76
C ILE A 132 9.21 4.65 -3.82
N ASP A 133 10.49 4.81 -3.50
CA ASP A 133 11.17 3.98 -2.50
C ASP A 133 10.81 4.53 -1.11
N LEU A 134 10.27 3.69 -0.27
CA LEU A 134 9.84 4.12 1.07
C LEU A 134 10.80 3.68 2.17
#